data_7d606bdba512296ffbafc08c351542b6
#
_entry.id   7d606bdba512296ffbafc08c351542b6
#
_cell.length_a   1.000
_cell.length_b   1.000
_cell.length_c   1.000
_cell.angle_alpha   90.00
_cell.angle_beta   90.00
_cell.angle_gamma   90.00
#
_symmetry.space_group_name_H-M   'P 1'
#
loop_
_entity.id
_entity.type
_entity.pdbx_description
1 polymer ?
#
loop_
_entity_poly.entity_id
_entity_poly.type
_entity_poly.pdbx_seq_one_letter_code
_entity_poly.pdbx_strand_id
1 'polypeptide(L)'
;QTMRLRHVVNATGVALHTNLGRAPLADAACTAVQEAASNYTNLEYTLETGARGSRTAAVEELLCVLCGCEAAFVVNNNAAAVLLALAALSRGKGAAVSRGELVEIGDGFRLRDILEESGARVVEVGATNRTHTDDYERAARENDLAVLFKAHTSNFRMVGFTQSVSLRELARIGVRYGLATVADLGGGAPLDEAAYPFSGEPSISRALRDGADIVCFSGDKLLGGPQAGILLGRAELIGRMRLHPLARALRIDKLSLAALEATLRLYCDPARAGNEIPALRMLCTAPETLRARAVYLNKLIEQEGANCATEIISVKRPVGGGCAPSALLDGFAVAVLPAALHVETLEARLRAAAPLPVVARISQGRLLLDTATIRDDECPAVAAAVKAGCVL
;
A
#
# COMPACT_ATOMS: atom_id res chain seq x y z
N GLN A 1 8.71 23.58 -21.91
CA GLN A 1 9.19 23.15 -20.57
C GLN A 1 8.63 21.77 -20.30
N THR A 2 9.49 20.80 -19.97
CA THR A 2 9.05 19.43 -19.61
C THR A 2 8.60 19.42 -18.15
N MET A 3 7.46 18.77 -17.87
CA MET A 3 7.00 18.57 -16.49
C MET A 3 8.03 17.76 -15.70
N ARG A 4 8.25 18.12 -14.42
CA ARG A 4 9.18 17.37 -13.54
C ARG A 4 8.61 16.04 -13.09
N LEU A 5 7.32 16.00 -12.70
CA LEU A 5 6.60 14.76 -12.45
C LEU A 5 6.18 14.18 -13.81
N ARG A 6 6.73 13.02 -14.16
CA ARG A 6 6.53 12.40 -15.47
C ARG A 6 6.47 10.89 -15.38
N HIS A 7 5.88 10.27 -16.36
CA HIS A 7 5.88 8.83 -16.52
C HIS A 7 7.32 8.29 -16.61
N VAL A 8 7.57 7.19 -15.92
CA VAL A 8 8.81 6.40 -15.99
C VAL A 8 8.44 4.91 -16.09
N VAL A 9 9.22 4.13 -16.82
CA VAL A 9 9.05 2.67 -16.80
C VAL A 9 9.66 2.10 -15.54
N ASN A 10 8.87 1.35 -14.80
CA ASN A 10 9.34 0.58 -13.66
C ASN A 10 9.84 -0.80 -14.13
N ALA A 11 11.14 -0.94 -14.28
CA ALA A 11 11.81 -2.21 -14.63
C ALA A 11 12.48 -2.86 -13.41
N THR A 12 12.13 -2.47 -12.17
CA THR A 12 12.74 -3.00 -10.95
C THR A 12 12.15 -4.33 -10.49
N GLY A 13 10.91 -4.66 -10.92
CA GLY A 13 10.14 -5.80 -10.45
C GLY A 13 9.39 -5.58 -9.14
N VAL A 14 9.51 -4.40 -8.52
CA VAL A 14 8.82 -4.04 -7.28
C VAL A 14 7.47 -3.39 -7.63
N ALA A 15 6.37 -4.11 -7.48
CA ALA A 15 5.04 -3.65 -7.89
C ALA A 15 4.59 -2.38 -7.13
N LEU A 16 4.80 -2.34 -5.81
CA LEU A 16 4.47 -1.19 -4.96
C LEU A 16 5.71 -0.35 -4.63
N HIS A 17 6.45 0.08 -5.67
CA HIS A 17 7.71 0.81 -5.47
C HIS A 17 7.47 2.19 -4.87
N THR A 18 7.90 2.41 -3.62
CA THR A 18 7.64 3.63 -2.85
C THR A 18 8.04 4.90 -3.58
N ASN A 19 9.26 4.94 -4.12
CA ASN A 19 9.80 6.14 -4.78
C ASN A 19 9.25 6.36 -6.21
N LEU A 20 8.50 5.39 -6.76
CA LEU A 20 7.85 5.48 -8.08
C LEU A 20 6.32 5.70 -7.98
N GLY A 21 5.83 6.09 -6.81
CA GLY A 21 4.42 6.44 -6.61
C GLY A 21 3.52 5.29 -6.17
N ARG A 22 4.08 4.12 -5.83
CA ARG A 22 3.36 2.91 -5.37
C ARG A 22 2.41 2.35 -6.43
N ALA A 23 1.12 2.15 -6.11
CA ALA A 23 0.15 1.54 -7.01
C ALA A 23 -0.28 2.50 -8.13
N PRO A 24 -0.07 2.17 -9.41
CA PRO A 24 -0.75 2.86 -10.49
C PRO A 24 -2.26 2.61 -10.43
N LEU A 25 -3.06 3.59 -10.84
CA LEU A 25 -4.51 3.48 -10.88
C LEU A 25 -5.00 2.64 -12.06
N ALA A 26 -6.13 1.97 -11.88
CA ALA A 26 -6.87 1.34 -12.98
C ALA A 26 -7.43 2.39 -13.95
N ASP A 27 -7.64 2.01 -15.22
CA ASP A 27 -8.15 2.91 -16.26
C ASP A 27 -9.51 3.53 -15.87
N ALA A 28 -10.38 2.75 -15.24
CA ALA A 28 -11.65 3.25 -14.72
C ALA A 28 -11.46 4.35 -13.66
N ALA A 29 -10.45 4.22 -12.80
CA ALA A 29 -10.11 5.22 -11.81
C ALA A 29 -9.49 6.48 -12.44
N CYS A 30 -8.63 6.32 -13.44
CA CYS A 30 -8.08 7.44 -14.22
C CYS A 30 -9.19 8.24 -14.93
N THR A 31 -10.16 7.56 -15.53
CA THR A 31 -11.33 8.17 -16.18
C THR A 31 -12.17 8.95 -15.15
N ALA A 32 -12.44 8.36 -13.99
CA ALA A 32 -13.20 9.04 -12.93
C ALA A 32 -12.47 10.28 -12.39
N VAL A 33 -11.14 10.24 -12.28
CA VAL A 33 -10.32 11.42 -11.91
C VAL A 33 -10.43 12.51 -12.96
N GLN A 34 -10.32 12.16 -14.24
CA GLN A 34 -10.44 13.12 -15.33
C GLN A 34 -11.83 13.80 -15.35
N GLU A 35 -12.89 13.01 -15.17
CA GLU A 35 -14.26 13.54 -15.09
C GLU A 35 -14.42 14.50 -13.90
N ALA A 36 -13.99 14.09 -12.71
CA ALA A 36 -14.07 14.91 -11.51
C ALA A 36 -13.20 16.17 -11.59
N ALA A 37 -12.05 16.11 -12.29
CA ALA A 37 -11.18 17.27 -12.49
C ALA A 37 -11.77 18.31 -13.43
N SER A 38 -12.42 17.85 -14.50
CA SER A 38 -12.89 18.72 -15.60
C SER A 38 -14.27 19.32 -15.35
N ASN A 39 -15.03 18.82 -14.37
CA ASN A 39 -16.42 19.19 -14.18
C ASN A 39 -16.76 19.57 -12.73
N TYR A 40 -17.91 20.23 -12.55
CA TYR A 40 -18.59 20.26 -11.26
C TYR A 40 -19.09 18.86 -10.92
N THR A 41 -19.08 18.53 -9.62
CA THR A 41 -19.51 17.24 -9.11
C THR A 41 -20.49 17.41 -7.96
N ASN A 42 -21.31 16.41 -7.69
CA ASN A 42 -22.22 16.37 -6.55
C ASN A 42 -21.54 16.00 -5.23
N LEU A 43 -20.27 16.32 -5.07
CA LEU A 43 -19.39 15.91 -3.97
C LEU A 43 -19.99 16.02 -2.56
N GLU A 44 -20.70 17.13 -2.28
CA GLU A 44 -21.41 17.36 -1.01
C GLU A 44 -22.88 17.74 -1.29
N TYR A 45 -23.46 17.19 -2.36
CA TYR A 45 -24.83 17.49 -2.78
C TYR A 45 -25.60 16.22 -3.14
N THR A 46 -26.71 15.98 -2.48
CA THR A 46 -27.60 14.84 -2.74
C THR A 46 -28.56 15.22 -3.85
N LEU A 47 -28.43 14.63 -5.04
CA LEU A 47 -29.21 14.99 -6.24
C LEU A 47 -30.69 14.70 -6.03
N GLU A 48 -31.07 13.64 -5.35
CA GLU A 48 -32.46 13.21 -5.12
C GLU A 48 -33.23 14.19 -4.24
N THR A 49 -32.57 14.83 -3.29
CA THR A 49 -33.21 15.70 -2.30
C THR A 49 -32.93 17.18 -2.50
N GLY A 50 -31.90 17.51 -3.31
CA GLY A 50 -31.45 18.89 -3.47
C GLY A 50 -30.78 19.47 -2.21
N ALA A 51 -30.37 18.61 -1.27
CA ALA A 51 -29.79 19.00 0.01
C ALA A 51 -28.30 18.73 0.08
N ARG A 52 -27.64 19.30 1.10
CA ARG A 52 -26.24 19.01 1.39
C ARG A 52 -26.07 17.55 1.83
N GLY A 53 -25.17 16.83 1.15
CA GLY A 53 -24.80 15.45 1.44
C GLY A 53 -23.44 15.30 2.11
N SER A 54 -23.09 14.05 2.45
CA SER A 54 -21.74 13.69 2.92
C SER A 54 -20.82 13.54 1.73
N ARG A 55 -19.62 14.12 1.84
CA ARG A 55 -18.53 14.02 0.83
C ARG A 55 -18.12 12.59 0.53
N THR A 56 -18.11 11.73 1.53
CA THR A 56 -17.54 10.39 1.49
C THR A 56 -18.58 9.28 1.45
N ALA A 57 -19.87 9.62 1.38
CA ALA A 57 -20.97 8.65 1.48
C ALA A 57 -20.82 7.47 0.51
N ALA A 58 -20.53 7.75 -0.77
CA ALA A 58 -20.45 6.71 -1.81
C ALA A 58 -19.32 5.70 -1.53
N VAL A 59 -18.14 6.17 -1.11
CA VAL A 59 -17.01 5.29 -0.79
C VAL A 59 -17.19 4.57 0.54
N GLU A 60 -17.85 5.21 1.53
CA GLU A 60 -18.15 4.61 2.83
C GLU A 60 -19.12 3.44 2.69
N GLU A 61 -20.16 3.58 1.91
CA GLU A 61 -21.12 2.51 1.63
C GLU A 61 -20.45 1.31 0.96
N LEU A 62 -19.66 1.54 -0.09
CA LEU A 62 -18.89 0.49 -0.77
C LEU A 62 -17.94 -0.22 0.18
N LEU A 63 -17.20 0.52 1.01
CA LEU A 63 -16.30 -0.06 2.00
C LEU A 63 -17.03 -0.92 3.02
N CYS A 64 -18.20 -0.47 3.52
CA CYS A 64 -19.01 -1.25 4.45
C CYS A 64 -19.48 -2.57 3.83
N VAL A 65 -19.94 -2.54 2.57
CA VAL A 65 -20.40 -3.73 1.85
C VAL A 65 -19.22 -4.68 1.58
N LEU A 66 -18.10 -4.18 1.05
CA LEU A 66 -16.96 -5.00 0.67
C LEU A 66 -16.22 -5.62 1.86
N CYS A 67 -16.11 -4.89 2.97
CA CYS A 67 -15.33 -5.31 4.13
C CYS A 67 -16.18 -5.90 5.26
N GLY A 68 -17.52 -5.75 5.21
CA GLY A 68 -18.44 -6.26 6.23
C GLY A 68 -18.32 -5.52 7.56
N CYS A 69 -18.19 -4.17 7.55
CA CYS A 69 -18.12 -3.34 8.75
C CYS A 69 -19.38 -2.48 8.94
N GLU A 70 -19.58 -1.98 10.18
CA GLU A 70 -20.73 -1.12 10.52
C GLU A 70 -20.63 0.28 9.90
N ALA A 71 -19.40 0.84 9.85
CA ALA A 71 -19.16 2.16 9.31
C ALA A 71 -17.73 2.28 8.77
N ALA A 72 -17.54 3.25 7.86
CA ALA A 72 -16.27 3.61 7.29
C ALA A 72 -16.06 5.12 7.33
N PHE A 73 -14.80 5.55 7.31
CA PHE A 73 -14.42 6.95 7.11
C PHE A 73 -13.11 7.01 6.34
N VAL A 74 -12.93 8.04 5.52
CA VAL A 74 -11.76 8.17 4.65
C VAL A 74 -11.11 9.53 4.84
N VAL A 75 -9.79 9.52 5.01
CA VAL A 75 -8.91 10.69 5.12
C VAL A 75 -7.80 10.62 4.07
N ASN A 76 -6.91 11.61 4.01
CA ASN A 76 -5.96 11.76 2.90
C ASN A 76 -4.81 10.73 2.87
N ASN A 77 -4.45 10.09 3.99
CA ASN A 77 -3.46 9.00 4.06
C ASN A 77 -3.57 8.21 5.36
N ASN A 78 -2.87 7.06 5.46
CA ASN A 78 -2.99 6.18 6.62
C ASN A 78 -2.38 6.77 7.92
N ALA A 79 -1.32 7.56 7.85
CA ALA A 79 -0.79 8.26 9.03
C ALA A 79 -1.84 9.22 9.62
N ALA A 80 -2.59 9.92 8.74
CA ALA A 80 -3.71 10.74 9.14
C ALA A 80 -4.88 9.92 9.74
N ALA A 81 -5.12 8.71 9.24
CA ALA A 81 -6.13 7.81 9.80
C ALA A 81 -5.76 7.38 11.22
N VAL A 82 -4.52 6.96 11.45
CA VAL A 82 -4.01 6.61 12.79
C VAL A 82 -4.04 7.81 13.74
N LEU A 83 -3.56 8.97 13.29
CA LEU A 83 -3.60 10.22 14.06
C LEU A 83 -5.03 10.57 14.49
N LEU A 84 -5.97 10.53 13.55
CA LEU A 84 -7.38 10.84 13.81
C LEU A 84 -8.03 9.85 14.78
N ALA A 85 -7.79 8.54 14.56
CA ALA A 85 -8.33 7.49 15.42
C ALA A 85 -7.91 7.70 16.87
N LEU A 86 -6.62 7.89 17.11
CA LEU A 86 -6.08 8.07 18.46
C LEU A 86 -6.47 9.42 19.07
N ALA A 87 -6.44 10.50 18.29
CA ALA A 87 -6.89 11.80 18.78
C ALA A 87 -8.36 11.79 19.22
N ALA A 88 -9.21 11.07 18.48
CA ALA A 88 -10.64 10.97 18.83
C ALA A 88 -10.92 10.00 19.98
N LEU A 89 -10.09 8.95 20.16
CA LEU A 89 -10.36 7.88 21.10
C LEU A 89 -9.54 7.94 22.39
N SER A 90 -8.29 8.45 22.33
CA SER A 90 -7.33 8.33 23.44
C SER A 90 -6.64 9.63 23.85
N ARG A 91 -7.08 10.79 23.36
CA ARG A 91 -6.49 12.08 23.76
C ARG A 91 -6.52 12.27 25.28
N GLY A 92 -5.35 12.51 25.87
CA GLY A 92 -5.17 12.66 27.31
C GLY A 92 -5.14 11.35 28.11
N LYS A 93 -5.42 10.21 27.44
CA LYS A 93 -5.34 8.86 28.01
C LYS A 93 -4.21 8.05 27.37
N GLY A 94 -4.02 6.82 27.86
CA GLY A 94 -3.00 5.93 27.33
C GLY A 94 -3.47 5.16 26.10
N ALA A 95 -2.54 4.94 25.16
CA ALA A 95 -2.64 3.95 24.10
C ALA A 95 -1.51 2.91 24.31
N ALA A 96 -1.87 1.66 24.60
CA ALA A 96 -0.91 0.59 24.81
C ALA A 96 -0.51 -0.04 23.48
N VAL A 97 0.80 -0.17 23.22
CA VAL A 97 1.37 -0.72 21.99
C VAL A 97 2.59 -1.58 22.29
N SER A 98 2.75 -2.69 21.58
CA SER A 98 3.94 -3.53 21.70
C SER A 98 5.20 -2.79 21.23
N ARG A 99 6.29 -2.88 22.00
CA ARG A 99 7.61 -2.35 21.58
C ARG A 99 8.07 -2.89 20.24
N GLY A 100 7.80 -4.16 19.97
CA GLY A 100 8.14 -4.78 18.69
C GLY A 100 7.33 -4.29 17.50
N GLU A 101 6.27 -3.49 17.73
CA GLU A 101 5.39 -2.94 16.69
C GLU A 101 5.61 -1.43 16.45
N LEU A 102 6.53 -0.78 17.19
CA LEU A 102 6.91 0.62 16.98
C LEU A 102 7.88 0.75 15.80
N VAL A 103 7.30 0.75 14.61
CA VAL A 103 8.01 0.73 13.34
C VAL A 103 8.46 2.14 12.91
N GLU A 104 9.62 2.20 12.24
CA GLU A 104 10.05 3.35 11.44
C GLU A 104 9.89 3.01 9.95
N ILE A 105 9.27 3.89 9.17
CA ILE A 105 8.95 3.69 7.75
C ILE A 105 9.53 4.86 6.93
N GLY A 106 10.15 4.52 5.79
CA GLY A 106 10.69 5.52 4.87
C GLY A 106 11.76 6.43 5.49
N ASP A 107 11.72 7.71 5.18
CA ASP A 107 12.74 8.69 5.58
C ASP A 107 12.53 9.21 7.02
N GLY A 108 12.43 8.31 8.00
CA GLY A 108 12.36 8.67 9.42
C GLY A 108 10.96 8.86 9.97
N PHE A 109 9.91 8.43 9.27
CA PHE A 109 8.56 8.38 9.85
C PHE A 109 8.49 7.29 10.91
N ARG A 110 8.29 7.68 12.17
CA ARG A 110 8.14 6.78 13.32
C ARG A 110 6.70 6.72 13.75
N LEU A 111 6.18 5.52 13.88
CA LEU A 111 4.82 5.30 14.37
C LEU A 111 4.62 5.94 15.76
N ARG A 112 5.63 5.84 16.64
CA ARG A 112 5.59 6.46 17.96
C ARG A 112 5.27 7.95 17.90
N ASP A 113 5.91 8.69 17.00
CA ASP A 113 5.74 10.14 16.90
C ASP A 113 4.29 10.51 16.54
N ILE A 114 3.65 9.75 15.65
CA ILE A 114 2.23 9.92 15.31
C ILE A 114 1.31 9.58 16.48
N LEU A 115 1.65 8.53 17.24
CA LEU A 115 0.90 8.19 18.46
C LEU A 115 0.96 9.34 19.47
N GLU A 116 2.12 9.94 19.72
CA GLU A 116 2.31 11.07 20.63
C GLU A 116 1.64 12.35 20.12
N GLU A 117 1.76 12.68 18.84
CA GLU A 117 1.11 13.85 18.20
C GLU A 117 -0.43 13.77 18.25
N SER A 118 -1.01 12.59 18.38
CA SER A 118 -2.45 12.45 18.60
C SER A 118 -2.92 13.01 19.96
N GLY A 119 -2.00 13.27 20.87
CA GLY A 119 -2.26 13.62 22.27
C GLY A 119 -2.53 12.41 23.16
N ALA A 120 -2.33 11.20 22.66
CA ALA A 120 -2.32 9.98 23.46
C ALA A 120 -1.00 9.83 24.22
N ARG A 121 -1.03 9.31 25.43
CA ARG A 121 0.16 8.87 26.14
C ARG A 121 0.53 7.47 25.65
N VAL A 122 1.67 7.33 24.98
CA VAL A 122 2.16 6.03 24.52
C VAL A 122 2.58 5.18 25.72
N VAL A 123 1.96 4.01 25.87
CA VAL A 123 2.29 3.00 26.89
C VAL A 123 2.89 1.79 26.18
N GLU A 124 4.22 1.70 26.19
CA GLU A 124 4.94 0.59 25.59
C GLU A 124 4.82 -0.67 26.44
N VAL A 125 4.46 -1.81 25.84
CA VAL A 125 4.34 -3.10 26.51
C VAL A 125 5.28 -4.15 25.93
N GLY A 126 5.68 -5.10 26.77
CA GLY A 126 6.58 -6.18 26.39
C GLY A 126 8.01 -5.74 26.13
N ALA A 127 8.73 -6.54 25.36
CA ALA A 127 10.08 -6.29 24.89
C ALA A 127 10.13 -6.24 23.36
N THR A 128 11.27 -5.89 22.78
CA THR A 128 11.45 -5.76 21.33
C THR A 128 10.98 -7.01 20.57
N ASN A 129 11.34 -8.21 21.05
CA ASN A 129 11.06 -9.46 20.36
C ASN A 129 9.94 -10.31 21.00
N ARG A 130 9.46 -9.93 22.19
CA ARG A 130 8.41 -10.68 22.89
C ARG A 130 7.43 -9.78 23.60
N THR A 131 6.15 -9.98 23.31
CA THR A 131 5.03 -9.37 24.01
C THR A 131 4.00 -10.44 24.31
N HIS A 132 3.56 -10.52 25.56
CA HIS A 132 2.59 -11.47 26.05
C HIS A 132 1.27 -10.77 26.37
N THR A 133 0.18 -11.52 26.46
CA THR A 133 -1.14 -11.00 26.91
C THR A 133 -1.05 -10.34 28.26
N ASP A 134 -0.28 -10.91 29.19
CA ASP A 134 -0.10 -10.38 30.55
C ASP A 134 0.54 -8.99 30.57
N ASP A 135 1.36 -8.65 29.57
CA ASP A 135 1.96 -7.31 29.44
C ASP A 135 0.87 -6.26 29.17
N TYR A 136 -0.07 -6.56 28.26
CA TYR A 136 -1.22 -5.71 27.98
C TYR A 136 -2.20 -5.65 29.15
N GLU A 137 -2.49 -6.78 29.80
CA GLU A 137 -3.38 -6.81 30.97
C GLU A 137 -2.79 -6.02 32.14
N ARG A 138 -1.48 -6.12 32.38
CA ARG A 138 -0.80 -5.30 33.40
C ARG A 138 -0.91 -3.81 33.05
N ALA A 139 -0.62 -3.44 31.80
CA ALA A 139 -0.76 -2.06 31.36
C ALA A 139 -2.19 -1.51 31.55
N ALA A 140 -3.20 -2.34 31.24
CA ALA A 140 -4.62 -1.97 31.42
C ALA A 140 -5.01 -1.78 32.89
N ARG A 141 -4.39 -2.49 33.84
CA ARG A 141 -4.63 -2.32 35.27
C ARG A 141 -3.89 -1.13 35.87
N GLU A 142 -2.69 -0.85 35.38
CA GLU A 142 -1.77 0.12 35.99
C GLU A 142 -1.87 1.53 35.38
N ASN A 143 -2.54 1.66 34.22
CA ASN A 143 -2.62 2.92 33.49
C ASN A 143 -4.07 3.27 33.13
N ASP A 144 -4.36 4.57 33.06
CA ASP A 144 -5.60 5.06 32.44
C ASP A 144 -5.49 4.96 30.92
N LEU A 145 -5.85 3.79 30.39
CA LEU A 145 -5.85 3.51 28.96
C LEU A 145 -7.22 3.81 28.35
N ALA A 146 -7.22 4.12 27.05
CA ALA A 146 -8.42 4.16 26.22
C ALA A 146 -8.33 3.20 25.03
N VAL A 147 -7.11 2.93 24.55
CA VAL A 147 -6.85 2.15 23.33
C VAL A 147 -5.80 1.08 23.58
N LEU A 148 -6.06 -0.11 23.04
CA LEU A 148 -5.05 -1.12 22.73
C LEU A 148 -4.73 -1.02 21.23
N PHE A 149 -3.50 -0.67 20.91
CA PHE A 149 -3.07 -0.42 19.56
C PHE A 149 -2.22 -1.57 19.03
N LYS A 150 -2.54 -2.05 17.84
CA LYS A 150 -1.77 -3.08 17.15
C LYS A 150 -1.32 -2.55 15.80
N ALA A 151 0.00 -2.53 15.57
CA ALA A 151 0.56 -2.19 14.28
C ALA A 151 1.12 -3.44 13.58
N HIS A 152 0.79 -3.59 12.30
CA HIS A 152 1.43 -4.59 11.46
C HIS A 152 2.87 -4.15 11.12
N THR A 153 3.86 -5.03 11.35
CA THR A 153 5.27 -4.78 11.03
C THR A 153 5.50 -4.94 9.52
N SER A 154 5.01 -3.95 8.77
CA SER A 154 4.85 -4.01 7.32
C SER A 154 6.17 -3.96 6.52
N ASN A 155 7.28 -3.48 7.11
CA ASN A 155 8.55 -3.28 6.41
C ASN A 155 9.73 -4.09 6.97
N PHE A 156 9.50 -4.88 8.02
CA PHE A 156 10.51 -5.79 8.57
C PHE A 156 9.88 -7.05 9.16
N ARG A 157 10.71 -8.04 9.44
CA ARG A 157 10.33 -9.27 10.15
C ARG A 157 11.35 -9.59 11.21
N MET A 158 10.89 -9.89 12.43
CA MET A 158 11.72 -10.49 13.48
C MET A 158 11.74 -12.01 13.35
N VAL A 159 12.92 -12.61 13.40
CA VAL A 159 13.12 -14.06 13.28
C VAL A 159 13.86 -14.57 14.51
N GLY A 160 13.50 -15.76 14.98
CA GLY A 160 14.12 -16.41 16.15
C GLY A 160 13.16 -16.52 17.32
N PHE A 161 13.63 -16.22 18.52
CA PHE A 161 12.83 -16.31 19.76
C PHE A 161 11.87 -15.12 19.88
N THR A 162 10.82 -15.11 19.07
CA THR A 162 9.83 -14.03 19.01
C THR A 162 8.48 -14.49 19.53
N GLN A 163 7.69 -13.56 20.07
CA GLN A 163 6.29 -13.74 20.42
C GLN A 163 5.52 -12.42 20.28
N SER A 164 4.33 -12.48 19.74
CA SER A 164 3.41 -11.36 19.62
C SER A 164 2.01 -11.75 20.05
N VAL A 165 1.24 -10.81 20.55
CA VAL A 165 -0.17 -10.99 20.88
C VAL A 165 -0.98 -10.87 19.59
N SER A 166 -1.83 -11.84 19.31
CA SER A 166 -2.73 -11.81 18.16
C SER A 166 -3.80 -10.73 18.35
N LEU A 167 -4.35 -10.24 17.23
CA LEU A 167 -5.44 -9.25 17.28
C LEU A 167 -6.66 -9.77 18.04
N ARG A 168 -6.98 -11.05 17.90
CA ARG A 168 -8.08 -11.72 18.62
C ARG A 168 -7.85 -11.75 20.14
N GLU A 169 -6.64 -12.01 20.59
CA GLU A 169 -6.30 -11.95 22.03
C GLU A 169 -6.38 -10.52 22.55
N LEU A 170 -5.85 -9.57 21.76
CA LEU A 170 -5.89 -8.14 22.12
C LEU A 170 -7.33 -7.63 22.23
N ALA A 171 -8.20 -8.00 21.28
CA ALA A 171 -9.63 -7.65 21.32
C ALA A 171 -10.35 -8.22 22.57
N ARG A 172 -10.01 -9.45 22.98
CA ARG A 172 -10.55 -10.01 24.23
C ARG A 172 -10.13 -9.22 25.48
N ILE A 173 -8.89 -8.72 25.49
CA ILE A 173 -8.42 -7.83 26.56
C ILE A 173 -9.19 -6.51 26.50
N GLY A 174 -9.37 -5.94 25.30
CA GLY A 174 -10.16 -4.73 25.08
C GLY A 174 -11.56 -4.84 25.65
N VAL A 175 -12.28 -5.92 25.33
CA VAL A 175 -13.63 -6.17 25.89
C VAL A 175 -13.62 -6.29 27.41
N ARG A 176 -12.62 -7.01 27.98
CA ARG A 176 -12.52 -7.21 29.46
C ARG A 176 -12.31 -5.90 30.22
N TYR A 177 -11.53 -4.98 29.66
CA TYR A 177 -11.15 -3.74 30.33
C TYR A 177 -11.90 -2.49 29.81
N GLY A 178 -12.85 -2.67 28.87
CA GLY A 178 -13.60 -1.55 28.26
C GLY A 178 -12.73 -0.63 27.39
N LEU A 179 -11.71 -1.18 26.72
CA LEU A 179 -10.75 -0.46 25.87
C LEU A 179 -11.04 -0.71 24.41
N ALA A 180 -10.91 0.30 23.56
CA ALA A 180 -11.03 0.12 22.12
C ALA A 180 -9.77 -0.55 21.54
N THR A 181 -9.96 -1.52 20.65
CA THR A 181 -8.85 -2.16 19.92
C THR A 181 -8.73 -1.56 18.53
N VAL A 182 -7.61 -0.89 18.27
CA VAL A 182 -7.29 -0.26 16.97
C VAL A 182 -6.18 -1.03 16.30
N ALA A 183 -6.41 -1.46 15.06
CA ALA A 183 -5.42 -2.19 14.25
C ALA A 183 -5.00 -1.36 13.03
N ASP A 184 -3.71 -1.01 12.95
CA ASP A 184 -3.09 -0.47 11.75
C ASP A 184 -2.49 -1.62 10.93
N LEU A 185 -3.08 -1.90 9.79
CA LEU A 185 -2.64 -2.97 8.88
C LEU A 185 -1.59 -2.49 7.86
N GLY A 186 -1.35 -1.21 7.77
CA GLY A 186 -0.44 -0.64 6.79
C GLY A 186 -0.92 -0.86 5.35
N GLY A 187 -0.64 -2.01 4.76
CA GLY A 187 -1.03 -2.39 3.40
C GLY A 187 -2.50 -2.75 3.26
N GLY A 188 -3.02 -3.49 4.22
CA GLY A 188 -4.40 -3.95 4.28
C GLY A 188 -4.84 -4.73 3.05
N ALA A 189 -4.75 -6.06 3.09
CA ALA A 189 -5.18 -6.89 1.96
C ALA A 189 -6.71 -6.87 1.83
N PRO A 190 -7.28 -6.33 0.71
CA PRO A 190 -8.72 -6.24 0.53
C PRO A 190 -9.37 -7.58 0.20
N LEU A 191 -8.61 -8.52 -0.40
CA LEU A 191 -9.04 -9.88 -0.69
C LEU A 191 -8.57 -10.84 0.41
N ASP A 192 -9.16 -12.02 0.46
CA ASP A 192 -8.68 -13.09 1.34
C ASP A 192 -7.27 -13.53 0.96
N GLU A 193 -6.49 -14.02 1.95
CA GLU A 193 -5.08 -14.40 1.78
C GLU A 193 -4.88 -15.40 0.63
N ALA A 194 -5.84 -16.30 0.39
CA ALA A 194 -5.78 -17.27 -0.70
C ALA A 194 -5.82 -16.65 -2.11
N ALA A 195 -6.22 -15.39 -2.24
CA ALA A 195 -6.24 -14.69 -3.53
C ALA A 195 -4.87 -14.13 -3.94
N TYR A 196 -3.90 -14.15 -3.02
CA TYR A 196 -2.55 -13.64 -3.28
C TYR A 196 -1.55 -14.79 -3.44
N PRO A 197 -0.50 -14.64 -4.27
CA PRO A 197 0.58 -15.63 -4.40
C PRO A 197 1.60 -15.55 -3.24
N PHE A 198 1.23 -14.92 -2.12
CA PHE A 198 2.05 -14.76 -0.92
C PHE A 198 1.17 -14.82 0.33
N SER A 199 1.79 -15.05 1.48
CA SER A 199 1.12 -15.14 2.78
C SER A 199 1.70 -14.13 3.77
N GLY A 200 1.01 -13.96 4.91
CA GLY A 200 1.48 -13.15 6.04
C GLY A 200 1.08 -11.68 5.99
N GLU A 201 0.30 -11.26 5.00
CA GLU A 201 -0.31 -9.93 4.98
C GLU A 201 -1.71 -10.01 5.62
N PRO A 202 -2.03 -9.16 6.62
CA PRO A 202 -3.31 -9.23 7.30
C PRO A 202 -4.46 -8.79 6.37
N SER A 203 -5.47 -9.65 6.22
CA SER A 203 -6.70 -9.32 5.51
C SER A 203 -7.57 -8.39 6.36
N ILE A 204 -8.16 -7.37 5.72
CA ILE A 204 -9.04 -6.38 6.35
C ILE A 204 -10.23 -7.07 7.02
N SER A 205 -10.94 -7.91 6.28
CA SER A 205 -12.11 -8.63 6.80
C SER A 205 -11.74 -9.61 7.92
N ARG A 206 -10.53 -10.19 7.90
CA ARG A 206 -10.02 -11.02 8.99
C ARG A 206 -9.79 -10.21 10.27
N ALA A 207 -9.19 -9.02 10.14
CA ALA A 207 -8.95 -8.15 11.29
C ALA A 207 -10.25 -7.73 11.98
N LEU A 208 -11.28 -7.41 11.21
CA LEU A 208 -12.63 -7.11 11.74
C LEU A 208 -13.25 -8.34 12.44
N ARG A 209 -13.18 -9.51 11.82
CA ARG A 209 -13.68 -10.78 12.43
C ARG A 209 -12.89 -11.18 13.68
N ASP A 210 -11.63 -10.85 13.78
CA ASP A 210 -10.79 -11.09 14.97
C ASP A 210 -11.09 -10.11 16.11
N GLY A 211 -11.96 -9.11 15.90
CA GLY A 211 -12.52 -8.24 16.90
C GLY A 211 -11.87 -6.87 17.02
N ALA A 212 -11.18 -6.39 15.98
CA ALA A 212 -10.76 -4.99 15.95
C ALA A 212 -12.00 -4.07 15.97
N ASP A 213 -12.03 -3.11 16.89
CA ASP A 213 -13.05 -2.07 16.91
C ASP A 213 -12.85 -1.06 15.77
N ILE A 214 -11.59 -0.79 15.42
CA ILE A 214 -11.18 0.06 14.31
C ILE A 214 -10.01 -0.61 13.57
N VAL A 215 -10.09 -0.60 12.24
CA VAL A 215 -9.03 -1.01 11.33
C VAL A 215 -8.62 0.18 10.48
N CYS A 216 -7.30 0.43 10.35
CA CYS A 216 -6.72 1.48 9.49
C CYS A 216 -5.82 0.86 8.43
N PHE A 217 -5.83 1.40 7.21
CA PHE A 217 -4.92 0.98 6.13
C PHE A 217 -4.82 2.02 5.01
N SER A 218 -3.81 1.83 4.13
CA SER A 218 -3.53 2.71 3.00
C SER A 218 -4.27 2.29 1.73
N GLY A 219 -4.82 3.26 0.99
CA GLY A 219 -5.50 3.01 -0.27
C GLY A 219 -4.56 2.74 -1.46
N ASP A 220 -3.35 3.29 -1.43
CA ASP A 220 -2.35 3.25 -2.52
C ASP A 220 -1.37 2.07 -2.44
N LYS A 221 -1.70 1.06 -1.65
CA LYS A 221 -0.91 -0.18 -1.52
C LYS A 221 -1.65 -1.36 -2.16
N LEU A 222 -1.93 -2.42 -1.39
CA LEU A 222 -2.58 -3.64 -1.91
C LEU A 222 -3.99 -3.40 -2.44
N LEU A 223 -4.70 -2.38 -1.95
CA LEU A 223 -5.98 -1.98 -2.54
C LEU A 223 -5.81 -1.51 -4.00
N GLY A 224 -4.65 -0.99 -4.39
CA GLY A 224 -4.39 -0.53 -5.75
C GLY A 224 -5.17 0.72 -6.15
N GLY A 225 -5.62 1.49 -5.16
CA GLY A 225 -6.32 2.76 -5.33
C GLY A 225 -5.41 3.98 -5.18
N PRO A 226 -6.00 5.17 -5.00
CA PRO A 226 -5.25 6.41 -4.73
C PRO A 226 -4.70 6.42 -3.30
N GLN A 227 -3.80 7.37 -3.02
CA GLN A 227 -3.44 7.66 -1.65
C GLN A 227 -4.68 8.03 -0.84
N ALA A 228 -4.97 7.25 0.18
CA ALA A 228 -6.05 7.44 1.12
C ALA A 228 -5.71 6.75 2.45
N GLY A 229 -6.22 7.27 3.55
CA GLY A 229 -6.27 6.59 4.84
C GLY A 229 -7.69 6.11 5.07
N ILE A 230 -7.88 4.82 5.20
CA ILE A 230 -9.21 4.21 5.33
C ILE A 230 -9.36 3.71 6.76
N LEU A 231 -10.47 4.07 7.37
CA LEU A 231 -10.90 3.71 8.72
C LEU A 231 -12.18 2.90 8.63
N LEU A 232 -12.20 1.70 9.16
CA LEU A 232 -13.35 0.80 9.18
C LEU A 232 -13.62 0.34 10.61
N GLY A 233 -14.88 0.09 10.97
CA GLY A 233 -15.20 -0.53 12.24
C GLY A 233 -16.54 -0.11 12.80
N ARG A 234 -16.61 0.01 14.15
CA ARG A 234 -17.83 0.30 14.88
C ARG A 234 -18.36 1.70 14.56
N ALA A 235 -19.67 1.79 14.28
CA ALA A 235 -20.32 3.05 13.88
C ALA A 235 -20.17 4.15 14.94
N GLU A 236 -20.26 3.81 16.22
CA GLU A 236 -20.05 4.75 17.32
C GLU A 236 -18.68 5.41 17.29
N LEU A 237 -17.61 4.61 17.10
CA LEU A 237 -16.23 5.09 17.12
C LEU A 237 -15.91 5.89 15.86
N ILE A 238 -16.36 5.42 14.70
CA ILE A 238 -16.25 6.16 13.43
C ILE A 238 -17.00 7.50 13.53
N GLY A 239 -18.17 7.53 14.17
CA GLY A 239 -18.92 8.77 14.43
C GLY A 239 -18.12 9.80 15.25
N ARG A 240 -17.40 9.36 16.29
CA ARG A 240 -16.50 10.24 17.06
C ARG A 240 -15.38 10.82 16.22
N MET A 241 -14.76 10.01 15.36
CA MET A 241 -13.71 10.45 14.44
C MET A 241 -14.24 11.48 13.44
N ARG A 242 -15.41 11.25 12.86
CA ARG A 242 -16.07 12.14 11.90
C ARG A 242 -16.35 13.53 12.49
N LEU A 243 -16.70 13.60 13.77
CA LEU A 243 -16.98 14.86 14.49
C LEU A 243 -15.71 15.55 15.00
N HIS A 244 -14.56 14.87 14.99
CA HIS A 244 -13.33 15.45 15.50
C HIS A 244 -12.80 16.57 14.58
N PRO A 245 -12.29 17.71 15.10
CA PRO A 245 -11.79 18.82 14.28
C PRO A 245 -10.72 18.42 13.26
N LEU A 246 -9.86 17.44 13.56
CA LEU A 246 -8.85 16.93 12.64
C LEU A 246 -9.47 16.29 11.37
N ALA A 247 -10.71 15.78 11.42
CA ALA A 247 -11.39 15.24 10.25
C ALA A 247 -11.49 16.28 9.11
N ARG A 248 -11.59 17.56 9.48
CA ARG A 248 -11.58 18.67 8.51
C ARG A 248 -10.19 18.94 7.94
N ALA A 249 -9.16 18.93 8.80
CA ALA A 249 -7.78 19.19 8.40
C ALA A 249 -7.20 18.05 7.54
N LEU A 250 -7.60 16.81 7.83
CA LEU A 250 -7.12 15.58 7.18
C LEU A 250 -8.03 15.11 6.03
N ARG A 251 -8.93 15.97 5.57
CA ARG A 251 -9.97 15.64 4.61
C ARG A 251 -9.39 15.27 3.24
N ILE A 252 -9.81 14.12 2.71
CA ILE A 252 -9.50 13.67 1.37
C ILE A 252 -10.10 14.61 0.30
N ASP A 253 -9.40 14.81 -0.79
CA ASP A 253 -9.83 15.64 -1.92
C ASP A 253 -10.79 14.90 -2.87
N LYS A 254 -11.40 15.63 -3.82
CA LYS A 254 -12.40 15.07 -4.74
C LYS A 254 -11.80 14.12 -5.79
N LEU A 255 -10.54 14.33 -6.19
CA LEU A 255 -9.90 13.50 -7.22
C LEU A 255 -9.55 12.13 -6.64
N SER A 256 -8.98 12.12 -5.44
CA SER A 256 -8.72 10.89 -4.70
C SER A 256 -10.01 10.14 -4.36
N LEU A 257 -11.11 10.83 -4.03
CA LEU A 257 -12.41 10.17 -3.81
C LEU A 257 -12.96 9.52 -5.07
N ALA A 258 -12.90 10.20 -6.22
CA ALA A 258 -13.34 9.64 -7.48
C ALA A 258 -12.54 8.41 -7.89
N ALA A 259 -11.21 8.47 -7.74
CA ALA A 259 -10.35 7.32 -7.98
C ALA A 259 -10.64 6.16 -7.03
N LEU A 260 -10.85 6.46 -5.73
CA LEU A 260 -11.14 5.43 -4.72
C LEU A 260 -12.48 4.76 -4.99
N GLU A 261 -13.54 5.52 -5.29
CA GLU A 261 -14.85 4.97 -5.63
C GLU A 261 -14.77 4.03 -6.83
N ALA A 262 -14.12 4.47 -7.92
CA ALA A 262 -13.95 3.65 -9.11
C ALA A 262 -13.14 2.38 -8.83
N THR A 263 -12.09 2.47 -8.01
CA THR A 263 -11.30 1.30 -7.58
C THR A 263 -12.15 0.32 -6.77
N LEU A 264 -12.90 0.81 -5.77
CA LEU A 264 -13.76 -0.04 -4.93
C LEU A 264 -14.87 -0.74 -5.74
N ARG A 265 -15.43 -0.08 -6.76
CA ARG A 265 -16.41 -0.68 -7.68
C ARG A 265 -15.84 -1.88 -8.45
N LEU A 266 -14.53 -1.90 -8.77
CA LEU A 266 -13.89 -3.08 -9.37
C LEU A 266 -13.90 -4.28 -8.42
N TYR A 267 -13.79 -4.06 -7.12
CA TYR A 267 -13.85 -5.14 -6.12
C TYR A 267 -15.24 -5.78 -5.95
N CYS A 268 -16.31 -5.16 -6.48
CA CYS A 268 -17.62 -5.81 -6.52
C CYS A 268 -17.61 -7.05 -7.44
N ASP A 269 -16.62 -7.17 -8.32
CA ASP A 269 -16.34 -8.36 -9.12
C ASP A 269 -14.84 -8.73 -8.94
N PRO A 270 -14.53 -9.77 -8.15
CA PRO A 270 -13.14 -10.15 -7.88
C PRO A 270 -12.32 -10.50 -9.13
N ALA A 271 -12.96 -11.02 -10.19
CA ALA A 271 -12.27 -11.32 -11.44
C ALA A 271 -11.83 -10.03 -12.16
N ARG A 272 -12.68 -9.01 -12.15
CA ARG A 272 -12.34 -7.68 -12.67
C ARG A 272 -11.24 -7.03 -11.83
N ALA A 273 -11.33 -7.07 -10.51
CA ALA A 273 -10.30 -6.52 -9.64
C ALA A 273 -8.91 -7.08 -9.96
N GLY A 274 -8.78 -8.40 -10.07
CA GLY A 274 -7.51 -9.07 -10.40
C GLY A 274 -6.92 -8.69 -11.75
N ASN A 275 -7.77 -8.42 -12.75
CA ASN A 275 -7.34 -8.10 -14.10
C ASN A 275 -7.15 -6.60 -14.35
N GLU A 276 -8.01 -5.74 -13.79
CA GLU A 276 -8.05 -4.32 -14.11
C GLU A 276 -7.25 -3.45 -13.13
N ILE A 277 -7.05 -3.90 -11.88
CA ILE A 277 -6.22 -3.17 -10.90
C ILE A 277 -4.74 -3.50 -11.15
N PRO A 278 -3.90 -2.52 -11.59
CA PRO A 278 -2.52 -2.79 -12.00
C PRO A 278 -1.68 -3.45 -10.92
N ALA A 279 -1.81 -3.04 -9.66
CA ALA A 279 -1.07 -3.61 -8.54
C ALA A 279 -1.37 -5.11 -8.38
N LEU A 280 -2.65 -5.50 -8.38
CA LEU A 280 -3.06 -6.91 -8.29
C LEU A 280 -2.59 -7.71 -9.50
N ARG A 281 -2.77 -7.16 -10.70
CA ARG A 281 -2.30 -7.81 -11.93
C ARG A 281 -0.80 -8.09 -11.89
N MET A 282 0.03 -7.11 -11.52
CA MET A 282 1.48 -7.29 -11.41
C MET A 282 1.88 -8.34 -10.37
N LEU A 283 1.17 -8.39 -9.25
CA LEU A 283 1.45 -9.34 -8.17
C LEU A 283 1.02 -10.76 -8.53
N CYS A 284 -0.14 -10.93 -9.19
CA CYS A 284 -0.77 -12.22 -9.47
C CYS A 284 -0.44 -12.78 -10.87
N THR A 285 0.32 -12.06 -11.71
CA THR A 285 0.71 -12.58 -13.04
C THR A 285 1.55 -13.85 -12.91
N ALA A 286 1.13 -14.90 -13.59
CA ALA A 286 1.80 -16.20 -13.59
C ALA A 286 3.24 -16.11 -14.13
N PRO A 287 4.20 -16.87 -13.57
CA PRO A 287 5.60 -16.84 -13.99
C PRO A 287 5.79 -17.14 -15.49
N GLU A 288 4.95 -18.00 -16.07
CA GLU A 288 4.99 -18.35 -17.50
C GLU A 288 4.70 -17.13 -18.38
N THR A 289 3.75 -16.30 -17.98
CA THR A 289 3.43 -15.03 -18.67
C THR A 289 4.59 -14.05 -18.58
N LEU A 290 5.21 -13.94 -17.39
CA LEU A 290 6.39 -13.08 -17.21
C LEU A 290 7.58 -13.56 -18.05
N ARG A 291 7.75 -14.88 -18.18
CA ARG A 291 8.76 -15.47 -19.05
C ARG A 291 8.50 -15.15 -20.52
N ALA A 292 7.26 -15.26 -20.96
CA ALA A 292 6.90 -14.91 -22.35
C ALA A 292 7.18 -13.43 -22.63
N ARG A 293 6.88 -12.54 -21.70
CA ARG A 293 7.21 -11.11 -21.80
C ARG A 293 8.73 -10.89 -21.83
N ALA A 294 9.51 -11.64 -21.03
CA ALA A 294 10.97 -11.56 -21.07
C ALA A 294 11.54 -11.99 -22.42
N VAL A 295 10.99 -13.05 -23.01
CA VAL A 295 11.36 -13.48 -24.39
C VAL A 295 11.03 -12.40 -25.41
N TYR A 296 9.86 -11.80 -25.30
CA TYR A 296 9.44 -10.70 -26.19
C TYR A 296 10.38 -9.49 -26.09
N LEU A 297 10.63 -9.02 -24.85
CA LEU A 297 11.53 -7.89 -24.62
C LEU A 297 12.96 -8.18 -25.09
N ASN A 298 13.48 -9.38 -24.81
CA ASN A 298 14.81 -9.79 -25.27
C ASN A 298 14.93 -9.72 -26.79
N LYS A 299 13.95 -10.28 -27.51
CA LYS A 299 13.88 -10.22 -28.95
C LYS A 299 13.88 -8.79 -29.52
N LEU A 300 13.14 -7.88 -28.87
CA LEU A 300 13.14 -6.47 -29.25
C LEU A 300 14.52 -5.83 -29.08
N ILE A 301 15.22 -6.09 -27.96
CA ILE A 301 16.58 -5.57 -27.72
C ILE A 301 17.56 -6.10 -28.77
N GLU A 302 17.48 -7.37 -29.14
CA GLU A 302 18.29 -7.98 -30.19
C GLU A 302 17.99 -7.35 -31.57
N GLN A 303 16.71 -7.14 -31.91
CA GLN A 303 16.29 -6.49 -33.15
C GLN A 303 16.76 -5.04 -33.28
N GLU A 304 16.81 -4.32 -32.18
CA GLU A 304 17.35 -2.97 -32.11
C GLU A 304 18.87 -2.93 -32.39
N GLY A 305 19.58 -4.04 -32.23
CA GLY A 305 21.02 -4.14 -32.43
C GLY A 305 21.80 -3.41 -31.31
N ALA A 306 21.35 -3.49 -30.10
CA ALA A 306 22.04 -2.92 -28.92
C ALA A 306 23.40 -3.60 -28.72
N ASN A 307 24.45 -2.81 -28.46
CA ASN A 307 25.79 -3.33 -28.19
C ASN A 307 25.93 -3.90 -26.77
N CYS A 308 25.24 -5.01 -26.52
CA CYS A 308 25.22 -5.71 -25.23
C CYS A 308 24.94 -7.21 -25.42
N ALA A 309 25.31 -7.99 -24.42
CA ALA A 309 24.83 -9.36 -24.26
C ALA A 309 23.56 -9.36 -23.42
N THR A 310 22.61 -10.22 -23.74
CA THR A 310 21.36 -10.38 -23.01
C THR A 310 21.12 -11.84 -22.63
N GLU A 311 20.49 -12.05 -21.49
CA GLU A 311 20.10 -13.37 -20.99
C GLU A 311 18.76 -13.28 -20.25
N ILE A 312 17.87 -14.25 -20.46
CA ILE A 312 16.64 -14.36 -19.70
C ILE A 312 16.91 -15.17 -18.45
N ILE A 313 16.72 -14.57 -17.30
CA ILE A 313 16.97 -15.20 -16.00
C ILE A 313 15.71 -15.24 -15.12
N SER A 314 15.61 -16.27 -14.29
CA SER A 314 14.64 -16.28 -13.20
C SER A 314 15.08 -15.35 -12.08
N VAL A 315 14.13 -14.64 -11.47
CA VAL A 315 14.40 -13.70 -10.38
C VAL A 315 13.38 -13.88 -9.26
N LYS A 316 13.78 -13.48 -8.05
CA LYS A 316 12.88 -13.29 -6.92
C LYS A 316 12.63 -11.80 -6.76
N ARG A 317 11.38 -11.40 -6.61
CA ARG A 317 10.95 -10.01 -6.50
C ARG A 317 10.12 -9.75 -5.25
N PRO A 318 10.36 -8.66 -4.49
CA PRO A 318 9.54 -8.28 -3.36
C PRO A 318 8.22 -7.65 -3.83
N VAL A 319 7.22 -7.66 -2.96
CA VAL A 319 5.94 -6.95 -3.18
C VAL A 319 6.16 -5.43 -3.19
N GLY A 320 6.89 -4.93 -2.20
CA GLY A 320 7.22 -3.51 -2.04
C GLY A 320 6.21 -2.73 -1.20
N GLY A 321 6.48 -1.43 -1.03
CA GLY A 321 5.58 -0.49 -0.35
C GLY A 321 5.36 -0.77 1.14
N GLY A 322 6.18 -1.61 1.78
CA GLY A 322 5.94 -2.07 3.14
C GLY A 322 4.73 -3.02 3.22
N CYS A 323 4.57 -3.89 2.25
CA CYS A 323 3.59 -4.98 2.26
C CYS A 323 4.31 -6.31 2.12
N ALA A 324 3.87 -7.32 2.86
CA ALA A 324 4.41 -8.68 2.84
C ALA A 324 5.96 -8.73 2.82
N PRO A 325 6.66 -8.22 3.85
CA PRO A 325 8.11 -7.93 3.80
C PRO A 325 8.99 -9.17 3.62
N SER A 326 8.46 -10.35 3.89
CA SER A 326 9.15 -11.62 3.70
C SER A 326 8.75 -12.36 2.42
N ALA A 327 7.77 -11.84 1.67
CA ALA A 327 7.32 -12.49 0.45
C ALA A 327 8.27 -12.19 -0.71
N LEU A 328 8.69 -13.25 -1.39
CA LEU A 328 9.47 -13.19 -2.62
C LEU A 328 8.71 -13.94 -3.70
N LEU A 329 8.23 -13.21 -4.70
CA LEU A 329 7.49 -13.76 -5.83
C LEU A 329 8.45 -14.22 -6.92
N ASP A 330 8.11 -15.32 -7.57
CA ASP A 330 8.81 -15.78 -8.76
C ASP A 330 8.56 -14.83 -9.93
N GLY A 331 9.59 -14.61 -10.74
CA GLY A 331 9.53 -13.76 -11.92
C GLY A 331 10.66 -14.02 -12.91
N PHE A 332 10.67 -13.25 -13.99
CA PHE A 332 11.70 -13.29 -15.01
C PHE A 332 12.16 -11.89 -15.35
N ALA A 333 13.45 -11.75 -15.63
CA ALA A 333 14.06 -10.52 -16.09
C ALA A 333 14.94 -10.78 -17.32
N VAL A 334 15.10 -9.75 -18.14
CA VAL A 334 16.18 -9.70 -19.12
C VAL A 334 17.40 -9.07 -18.44
N ALA A 335 18.46 -9.85 -18.28
CA ALA A 335 19.74 -9.39 -17.77
C ALA A 335 20.54 -8.81 -18.94
N VAL A 336 21.00 -7.59 -18.83
CA VAL A 336 21.75 -6.87 -19.86
C VAL A 336 23.16 -6.61 -19.37
N LEU A 337 24.16 -7.02 -20.16
CA LEU A 337 25.57 -6.76 -19.95
C LEU A 337 26.11 -5.92 -21.12
N PRO A 338 26.37 -4.63 -20.94
CA PRO A 338 26.90 -3.78 -22.00
C PRO A 338 28.31 -4.22 -22.39
N ALA A 339 28.64 -4.18 -23.69
CA ALA A 339 29.92 -4.66 -24.21
C ALA A 339 31.10 -3.69 -23.96
N ALA A 340 30.85 -2.39 -23.92
CA ALA A 340 31.88 -1.37 -24.00
C ALA A 340 31.82 -0.29 -22.90
N LEU A 341 30.93 -0.45 -21.93
CA LEU A 341 30.76 0.50 -20.81
C LEU A 341 30.38 -0.20 -19.51
N HIS A 342 30.54 0.48 -18.39
CA HIS A 342 30.13 -0.05 -17.08
C HIS A 342 28.61 -0.08 -16.95
N VAL A 343 28.09 -1.08 -16.24
CA VAL A 343 26.65 -1.30 -16.06
C VAL A 343 25.96 -0.12 -15.34
N GLU A 344 26.65 0.55 -14.43
CA GLU A 344 26.18 1.76 -13.73
C GLU A 344 25.99 2.94 -14.70
N THR A 345 26.85 3.02 -15.73
CA THR A 345 26.72 4.02 -16.79
C THR A 345 25.49 3.75 -17.65
N LEU A 346 25.25 2.49 -17.99
CA LEU A 346 24.03 2.09 -18.70
C LEU A 346 22.79 2.42 -17.87
N GLU A 347 22.77 2.07 -16.59
CA GLU A 347 21.66 2.34 -15.68
C GLU A 347 21.38 3.84 -15.61
N ALA A 348 22.41 4.68 -15.43
CA ALA A 348 22.26 6.14 -15.40
C ALA A 348 21.71 6.72 -16.72
N ARG A 349 22.14 6.18 -17.87
CA ARG A 349 21.62 6.57 -19.20
C ARG A 349 20.17 6.16 -19.39
N LEU A 350 19.75 4.98 -18.90
CA LEU A 350 18.37 4.54 -18.96
C LEU A 350 17.46 5.45 -18.12
N ARG A 351 17.91 5.85 -16.93
CA ARG A 351 17.16 6.82 -16.09
C ARG A 351 17.05 8.20 -16.76
N ALA A 352 17.97 8.55 -17.63
CA ALA A 352 17.96 9.79 -18.40
C ALA A 352 17.32 9.66 -19.79
N ALA A 353 16.86 8.46 -20.17
CA ALA A 353 16.33 8.21 -21.51
C ALA A 353 15.12 9.09 -21.85
N ALA A 354 15.02 9.47 -23.11
CA ALA A 354 13.90 10.22 -23.65
C ALA A 354 13.25 9.42 -24.82
N PRO A 355 11.94 9.49 -24.95
CA PRO A 355 10.99 10.29 -24.17
C PRO A 355 10.64 9.67 -22.81
N LEU A 356 10.95 8.37 -22.57
CA LEU A 356 10.50 7.60 -21.45
C LEU A 356 11.69 7.06 -20.63
N PRO A 357 11.99 7.59 -19.43
CA PRO A 357 13.00 7.05 -18.54
C PRO A 357 12.69 5.63 -18.08
N VAL A 358 13.72 4.81 -17.93
CA VAL A 358 13.61 3.43 -17.45
C VAL A 358 14.37 3.30 -16.12
N VAL A 359 13.67 2.91 -15.07
CA VAL A 359 14.25 2.65 -13.75
C VAL A 359 14.41 1.15 -13.59
N ALA A 360 15.67 0.69 -13.55
CA ALA A 360 16.04 -0.71 -13.44
C ALA A 360 16.91 -0.96 -12.21
N ARG A 361 17.29 -2.21 -11.94
CA ARG A 361 18.20 -2.55 -10.85
C ARG A 361 19.45 -3.26 -11.36
N ILE A 362 20.56 -3.07 -10.65
CA ILE A 362 21.80 -3.81 -10.92
C ILE A 362 21.89 -4.97 -9.93
N SER A 363 22.22 -6.13 -10.44
CA SER A 363 22.51 -7.31 -9.61
C SER A 363 23.59 -8.16 -10.25
N GLN A 364 24.57 -8.57 -9.48
CA GLN A 364 25.72 -9.38 -9.93
C GLN A 364 26.42 -8.81 -11.19
N GLY A 365 26.60 -7.47 -11.23
CA GLY A 365 27.27 -6.78 -12.33
C GLY A 365 26.45 -6.70 -13.63
N ARG A 366 25.16 -7.03 -13.61
CA ARG A 366 24.25 -6.97 -14.77
C ARG A 366 23.08 -6.05 -14.47
N LEU A 367 22.60 -5.34 -15.46
CA LEU A 367 21.35 -4.58 -15.40
C LEU A 367 20.18 -5.54 -15.59
N LEU A 368 19.22 -5.51 -14.66
CA LEU A 368 18.03 -6.37 -14.73
C LEU A 368 16.80 -5.56 -15.11
N LEU A 369 16.17 -5.95 -16.19
CA LEU A 369 14.88 -5.46 -16.67
C LEU A 369 13.81 -6.48 -16.26
N ASP A 370 13.21 -6.29 -15.09
CA ASP A 370 12.24 -7.22 -14.53
C ASP A 370 10.87 -7.02 -15.19
N THR A 371 10.36 -8.08 -15.81
CA THR A 371 9.16 -8.02 -16.65
C THR A 371 7.84 -8.00 -15.89
N ALA A 372 7.87 -8.13 -14.57
CA ALA A 372 6.64 -8.09 -13.78
C ALA A 372 6.00 -6.70 -13.72
N THR A 373 6.82 -5.66 -13.84
CA THR A 373 6.39 -4.26 -13.71
C THR A 373 6.51 -3.47 -15.03
N ILE A 374 7.07 -4.06 -16.08
CA ILE A 374 7.08 -3.50 -17.42
C ILE A 374 5.78 -3.92 -18.12
N ARG A 375 5.05 -2.96 -18.69
CA ARG A 375 3.86 -3.24 -19.50
C ARG A 375 4.27 -3.69 -20.90
N ASP A 376 3.41 -4.44 -21.58
CA ASP A 376 3.70 -4.94 -22.94
C ASP A 376 3.87 -3.78 -23.94
N ASP A 377 3.10 -2.70 -23.80
CA ASP A 377 3.20 -1.47 -24.60
C ASP A 377 4.47 -0.64 -24.33
N GLU A 378 5.15 -0.85 -23.20
CA GLU A 378 6.41 -0.18 -22.85
C GLU A 378 7.65 -0.93 -23.38
N CYS A 379 7.53 -2.22 -23.72
CA CYS A 379 8.67 -3.03 -24.15
C CYS A 379 9.45 -2.43 -25.35
N PRO A 380 8.81 -1.87 -26.40
CA PRO A 380 9.57 -1.23 -27.50
C PRO A 380 10.38 -0.03 -27.03
N ALA A 381 9.84 0.81 -26.15
CA ALA A 381 10.54 1.97 -25.61
C ALA A 381 11.73 1.56 -24.73
N VAL A 382 11.57 0.49 -23.92
CA VAL A 382 12.69 -0.08 -23.13
C VAL A 382 13.81 -0.59 -24.04
N ALA A 383 13.49 -1.33 -25.11
CA ALA A 383 14.48 -1.85 -26.04
C ALA A 383 15.26 -0.71 -26.75
N ALA A 384 14.56 0.32 -27.21
CA ALA A 384 15.18 1.51 -27.80
C ALA A 384 16.08 2.26 -26.80
N ALA A 385 15.65 2.37 -25.52
CA ALA A 385 16.45 2.99 -24.46
C ALA A 385 17.73 2.18 -24.19
N VAL A 386 17.66 0.84 -24.15
CA VAL A 386 18.84 -0.02 -24.00
C VAL A 386 19.83 0.19 -25.15
N LYS A 387 19.35 0.20 -26.40
CA LYS A 387 20.21 0.49 -27.58
C LYS A 387 20.91 1.84 -27.44
N ALA A 388 20.14 2.90 -27.20
CA ALA A 388 20.69 4.25 -27.05
C ALA A 388 21.68 4.35 -25.89
N GLY A 389 21.39 3.67 -24.78
CA GLY A 389 22.23 3.63 -23.58
C GLY A 389 23.56 2.89 -23.80
N CYS A 390 23.62 1.92 -24.70
CA CYS A 390 24.81 1.11 -25.02
C CYS A 390 25.75 1.76 -26.06
N VAL A 391 25.41 2.91 -26.61
CA VAL A 391 26.29 3.65 -27.53
C VAL A 391 27.45 4.26 -26.73
N LEU A 392 28.70 4.19 -27.30
CA LEU A 392 29.90 4.78 -26.68
C LEU A 392 29.85 6.31 -26.64
#